data_42c3fd1fa757d60358eb591dd4a0782e
#
_entry.id   42c3fd1fa757d60358eb591dd4a0782e
#
_cell.length_a   1.000
_cell.length_b   1.000
_cell.length_c   1.000
_cell.angle_alpha   90.00
_cell.angle_beta   90.00
_cell.angle_gamma   90.00
#
_symmetry.space_group_name_H-M   'P 1'
#
loop_
_entity.id
_entity.type
_entity.pdbx_description
1 polymer ?
#
loop_
_entity_poly.entity_id
_entity_poly.type
_entity_poly.pdbx_seq_one_letter_code
_entity_poly.pdbx_strand_id
1 'polypeptide(L)'
;MLAAALAMLFLPSHQARATELAVEEIRLPPLRIQGRAARVHTQGLEMVAGKYYVTARREDVRPKRAWLLRSESAGVDWDAWDITPVEVPGEVTALDHPGGMQSDGSRLWIPLAESKRNGRSIVRAFKLADLVAGGRLKADFGFSVQDHIGAVAVAADRQLLFGASWDTERVYVWDFQGRLQRTLTGAELKARGLGVGAGPEGRPGVAVQDWKFVGERLFASGLFRAPGSEAVTTESRIIWFTGFLEPDFQRWTVTLPRPKGIMLAREGMAVSDGKVGFLPEDLGGSNRMFRVSVPGPPATRCGRAARPHSPPLIIYEIIAQTPR
;
A
#
# COMPACT_ATOMS: atom_id res chain seq x y z
N MET A 1 54.47 -25.46 14.85
CA MET A 1 53.13 -25.61 14.30
C MET A 1 52.14 -25.19 15.41
N LEU A 2 51.68 -23.95 15.36
CA LEU A 2 50.62 -23.44 16.25
C LEU A 2 49.28 -23.48 15.53
N ALA A 3 48.33 -24.25 15.99
CA ALA A 3 46.96 -24.26 15.51
C ALA A 3 46.18 -23.16 16.23
N ALA A 4 45.76 -22.15 15.49
CA ALA A 4 44.85 -21.12 16.00
C ALA A 4 43.41 -21.63 15.89
N ALA A 5 42.76 -21.85 17.04
CA ALA A 5 41.36 -22.20 17.13
C ALA A 5 40.52 -20.91 16.98
N LEU A 6 39.76 -20.83 15.86
CA LEU A 6 38.81 -19.75 15.59
C LEU A 6 37.51 -20.06 16.34
N ALA A 7 37.29 -19.43 17.50
CA ALA A 7 36.03 -19.53 18.23
C ALA A 7 34.97 -18.67 17.54
N MET A 8 34.03 -19.29 16.82
CA MET A 8 32.82 -18.63 16.34
C MET A 8 31.91 -18.31 17.53
N LEU A 9 31.83 -17.06 17.88
CA LEU A 9 30.83 -16.53 18.81
C LEU A 9 29.47 -16.56 18.12
N PHE A 10 28.67 -17.57 18.46
CA PHE A 10 27.23 -17.57 18.16
C PHE A 10 26.56 -16.51 19.05
N LEU A 11 26.25 -15.35 18.48
CA LEU A 11 25.36 -14.41 19.13
C LEU A 11 23.95 -15.03 19.16
N PRO A 12 23.30 -15.14 20.32
CA PRO A 12 21.94 -15.65 20.38
C PRO A 12 21.02 -14.71 19.60
N SER A 13 20.36 -15.26 18.58
CA SER A 13 19.26 -14.57 17.92
C SER A 13 18.16 -14.31 18.95
N HIS A 14 18.00 -13.05 19.37
CA HIS A 14 16.87 -12.65 20.16
C HIS A 14 15.60 -12.84 19.34
N GLN A 15 15.00 -14.02 19.42
CA GLN A 15 13.60 -14.22 19.06
C GLN A 15 12.78 -13.39 20.08
N ALA A 16 12.41 -12.17 19.68
CA ALA A 16 11.41 -11.42 20.42
C ALA A 16 10.16 -12.31 20.51
N ARG A 17 9.71 -12.61 21.73
CA ARG A 17 8.41 -13.25 21.97
C ARG A 17 7.39 -12.48 21.15
N ALA A 18 6.63 -13.19 20.31
CA ALA A 18 5.53 -12.62 19.56
C ALA A 18 4.55 -12.02 20.56
N THR A 19 4.61 -10.71 20.73
CA THR A 19 3.59 -9.97 21.47
C THR A 19 2.33 -10.10 20.67
N GLU A 20 1.27 -10.67 21.25
CA GLU A 20 -0.01 -10.79 20.58
C GLU A 20 -0.50 -9.38 20.22
N LEU A 21 -0.61 -9.12 18.92
CA LEU A 21 -1.02 -7.82 18.43
C LEU A 21 -2.52 -7.65 18.65
N ALA A 22 -2.89 -6.58 19.33
CA ALA A 22 -4.30 -6.23 19.50
C ALA A 22 -4.92 -5.87 18.16
N VAL A 23 -6.04 -6.51 17.83
CA VAL A 23 -6.82 -6.27 16.61
C VAL A 23 -8.18 -5.71 16.98
N GLU A 24 -8.49 -4.56 16.42
CA GLU A 24 -9.78 -3.89 16.52
C GLU A 24 -10.56 -4.10 15.21
N GLU A 25 -11.76 -4.68 15.26
CA GLU A 25 -12.65 -4.77 14.11
C GLU A 25 -13.53 -3.52 14.04
N ILE A 26 -13.53 -2.87 12.88
CA ILE A 26 -14.32 -1.66 12.61
C ILE A 26 -15.35 -1.99 11.52
N ARG A 27 -16.61 -1.75 11.80
CA ARG A 27 -17.67 -1.87 10.80
C ARG A 27 -17.76 -0.61 9.97
N LEU A 28 -17.67 -0.77 8.66
CA LEU A 28 -17.90 0.29 7.68
C LEU A 28 -19.37 0.31 7.26
N PRO A 29 -19.90 1.44 6.78
CA PRO A 29 -21.27 1.51 6.30
C PRO A 29 -21.51 0.61 5.10
N PRO A 30 -22.76 0.16 4.85
CA PRO A 30 -23.11 -0.57 3.64
C PRO A 30 -22.76 0.23 2.38
N LEU A 31 -22.13 -0.42 1.41
CA LEU A 31 -21.76 0.26 0.17
C LEU A 31 -22.98 0.49 -0.72
N ARG A 32 -23.23 1.76 -1.06
CA ARG A 32 -24.18 2.18 -2.07
C ARG A 32 -23.47 3.05 -3.12
N ILE A 33 -23.73 2.77 -4.39
CA ILE A 33 -23.25 3.58 -5.51
C ILE A 33 -24.49 4.07 -6.27
N GLN A 34 -24.64 5.39 -6.38
CA GLN A 34 -25.82 6.03 -6.97
C GLN A 34 -27.14 5.53 -6.31
N GLY A 35 -27.14 5.42 -4.98
CA GLY A 35 -28.31 4.98 -4.20
C GLY A 35 -28.60 3.47 -4.24
N ARG A 36 -27.90 2.69 -5.06
CA ARG A 36 -28.09 1.24 -5.20
C ARG A 36 -27.04 0.47 -4.43
N ALA A 37 -27.43 -0.62 -3.77
CA ALA A 37 -26.47 -1.54 -3.17
C ALA A 37 -25.48 -2.02 -4.24
N ALA A 38 -24.19 -2.00 -3.91
CA ALA A 38 -23.13 -2.39 -4.82
C ALA A 38 -22.15 -3.33 -4.12
N ARG A 39 -21.42 -4.11 -4.93
CA ARG A 39 -20.31 -4.93 -4.46
C ARG A 39 -19.07 -4.63 -5.29
N VAL A 40 -17.96 -4.45 -4.59
CA VAL A 40 -16.67 -4.14 -5.21
C VAL A 40 -15.58 -5.00 -4.60
N HIS A 41 -14.63 -5.40 -5.43
CA HIS A 41 -13.39 -6.01 -5.00
C HIS A 41 -12.41 -4.91 -4.61
N THR A 42 -12.08 -4.81 -3.32
CA THR A 42 -11.19 -3.78 -2.78
C THR A 42 -9.74 -4.04 -3.15
N GLN A 43 -8.94 -2.98 -3.27
CA GLN A 43 -7.52 -3.10 -3.64
C GLN A 43 -6.62 -2.23 -2.76
N GLY A 44 -6.87 -0.94 -2.66
CA GLY A 44 -6.08 0.01 -1.89
C GLY A 44 -6.92 0.70 -0.82
N LEU A 45 -6.26 1.11 0.26
CA LEU A 45 -6.85 1.90 1.33
C LEU A 45 -5.90 3.07 1.66
N GLU A 46 -6.44 4.28 1.77
CA GLU A 46 -5.69 5.45 2.24
C GLU A 46 -6.55 6.22 3.24
N MET A 47 -5.90 6.90 4.18
CA MET A 47 -6.59 7.80 5.09
C MET A 47 -6.02 9.21 5.00
N VAL A 48 -6.87 10.17 4.64
CA VAL A 48 -6.52 11.59 4.53
C VAL A 48 -7.53 12.42 5.29
N ALA A 49 -7.06 13.23 6.22
CA ALA A 49 -7.90 14.13 7.02
C ALA A 49 -9.13 13.42 7.66
N GLY A 50 -8.91 12.23 8.22
CA GLY A 50 -9.95 11.44 8.90
C GLY A 50 -10.94 10.73 7.96
N LYS A 51 -10.75 10.82 6.64
CA LYS A 51 -11.59 10.14 5.64
C LYS A 51 -10.85 8.92 5.07
N TYR A 52 -11.60 7.83 4.89
CA TYR A 52 -11.09 6.64 4.21
C TYR A 52 -11.32 6.78 2.71
N TYR A 53 -10.27 6.52 1.94
CA TYR A 53 -10.32 6.39 0.49
C TYR A 53 -10.01 4.94 0.14
N VAL A 54 -10.82 4.35 -0.74
CA VAL A 54 -10.67 2.96 -1.15
C VAL A 54 -10.65 2.89 -2.67
N THR A 55 -9.62 2.27 -3.23
CA THR A 55 -9.64 1.86 -4.63
C THR A 55 -10.29 0.49 -4.74
N ALA A 56 -11.15 0.32 -5.73
CA ALA A 56 -11.88 -0.94 -5.88
C ALA A 56 -12.26 -1.20 -7.34
N ARG A 57 -12.38 -2.48 -7.71
CA ARG A 57 -12.94 -2.90 -8.97
C ARG A 57 -14.39 -3.32 -8.80
N ARG A 58 -15.26 -2.74 -9.60
CA ARG A 58 -16.67 -3.10 -9.61
C ARG A 58 -16.88 -4.40 -10.39
N GLU A 59 -17.38 -5.42 -9.69
CA GLU A 59 -17.54 -6.77 -10.22
C GLU A 59 -18.96 -7.05 -10.77
N ASP A 60 -19.94 -6.26 -10.33
CA ASP A 60 -21.36 -6.42 -10.64
C ASP A 60 -21.80 -5.72 -11.95
N VAL A 61 -20.88 -5.11 -12.68
CA VAL A 61 -21.12 -4.45 -13.97
C VAL A 61 -20.24 -5.01 -15.08
N ARG A 62 -20.68 -4.80 -16.33
CA ARG A 62 -19.90 -5.13 -17.53
C ARG A 62 -19.92 -3.95 -18.51
N PRO A 63 -18.75 -3.53 -19.05
CA PRO A 63 -17.40 -3.97 -18.64
C PRO A 63 -17.11 -3.63 -17.19
N LYS A 64 -16.14 -4.33 -16.57
CA LYS A 64 -15.68 -4.01 -15.23
C LYS A 64 -15.10 -2.60 -15.17
N ARG A 65 -15.18 -1.97 -14.02
CA ARG A 65 -14.82 -0.55 -13.85
C ARG A 65 -13.98 -0.35 -12.60
N ALA A 66 -12.98 0.54 -12.69
CA ALA A 66 -12.21 1.00 -11.55
C ALA A 66 -12.94 2.14 -10.84
N TRP A 67 -13.04 2.05 -9.52
CA TRP A 67 -13.72 3.03 -8.68
C TRP A 67 -12.79 3.56 -7.58
N LEU A 68 -12.93 4.84 -7.29
CA LEU A 68 -12.47 5.45 -6.05
C LEU A 68 -13.69 5.68 -5.17
N LEU A 69 -13.62 5.20 -3.95
CA LEU A 69 -14.66 5.36 -2.93
C LEU A 69 -14.12 6.22 -1.80
N ARG A 70 -14.98 7.01 -1.16
CA ARG A 70 -14.64 7.77 0.04
C ARG A 70 -15.72 7.58 1.09
N SER A 71 -15.32 7.34 2.33
CA SER A 71 -16.22 7.34 3.49
C SER A 71 -15.60 8.11 4.63
N GLU A 72 -16.39 8.79 5.41
CA GLU A 72 -15.93 9.39 6.65
C GLU A 72 -15.82 8.32 7.76
N SER A 73 -14.88 8.51 8.69
CA SER A 73 -14.63 7.55 9.78
C SER A 73 -15.85 7.32 10.70
N ALA A 74 -16.85 8.19 10.63
CA ALA A 74 -18.05 8.19 11.49
C ALA A 74 -19.28 7.48 10.90
N GLY A 75 -19.16 6.76 9.76
CA GLY A 75 -20.24 5.89 9.28
C GLY A 75 -21.27 6.57 8.38
N VAL A 76 -20.91 7.64 7.70
CA VAL A 76 -21.75 8.28 6.68
C VAL A 76 -21.60 7.51 5.34
N ASP A 77 -22.58 7.66 4.45
CA ASP A 77 -22.62 7.03 3.13
C ASP A 77 -21.34 7.22 2.32
N TRP A 78 -21.12 6.31 1.37
CA TRP A 78 -19.95 6.36 0.49
C TRP A 78 -20.17 7.33 -0.67
N ASP A 79 -19.22 8.24 -0.87
CA ASP A 79 -19.04 8.87 -2.17
C ASP A 79 -18.31 7.90 -3.11
N ALA A 80 -18.64 7.96 -4.39
CA ALA A 80 -18.07 7.04 -5.37
C ALA A 80 -17.82 7.71 -6.72
N TRP A 81 -16.63 7.52 -7.28
CA TRP A 81 -16.20 8.05 -8.58
C TRP A 81 -15.70 6.93 -9.48
N ASP A 82 -16.16 6.92 -10.73
CA ASP A 82 -15.59 6.08 -11.79
C ASP A 82 -14.26 6.71 -12.24
N ILE A 83 -13.17 6.03 -11.94
CA ILE A 83 -11.79 6.43 -12.31
C ILE A 83 -11.24 5.62 -13.48
N THR A 84 -12.05 4.75 -14.08
CA THR A 84 -11.63 3.97 -15.25
C THR A 84 -11.13 4.92 -16.34
N PRO A 85 -9.96 4.68 -16.96
CA PRO A 85 -9.48 5.49 -18.07
C PRO A 85 -10.52 5.61 -19.17
N VAL A 86 -10.62 6.81 -19.79
CA VAL A 86 -11.43 6.96 -21.01
C VAL A 86 -10.71 6.19 -22.10
N GLU A 87 -11.43 5.29 -22.76
CA GLU A 87 -10.92 4.59 -23.91
C GLU A 87 -10.66 5.59 -25.04
N VAL A 88 -9.51 5.48 -25.67
CA VAL A 88 -9.29 6.10 -26.97
C VAL A 88 -10.18 5.34 -27.93
N PRO A 89 -10.96 6.01 -28.80
CA PRO A 89 -11.79 5.33 -29.79
C PRO A 89 -10.96 4.30 -30.55
N GLY A 90 -11.38 3.02 -30.51
CA GLY A 90 -10.66 1.90 -31.13
C GLY A 90 -9.74 1.09 -30.22
N GLU A 91 -9.46 1.53 -29.00
CA GLU A 91 -8.74 0.73 -27.99
C GLU A 91 -9.69 0.29 -26.87
N VAL A 92 -9.82 -1.01 -26.69
CA VAL A 92 -10.45 -1.58 -25.48
C VAL A 92 -9.39 -1.58 -24.39
N THR A 93 -9.39 -0.56 -23.56
CA THR A 93 -8.46 -0.52 -22.42
C THR A 93 -9.04 -1.34 -21.27
N ALA A 94 -8.39 -2.46 -20.98
CA ALA A 94 -8.74 -3.30 -19.84
C ALA A 94 -8.08 -2.79 -18.54
N LEU A 95 -7.89 -1.47 -18.36
CA LEU A 95 -7.30 -0.85 -17.17
C LEU A 95 -8.36 -0.65 -16.08
N ASP A 96 -9.01 -1.73 -15.70
CA ASP A 96 -10.11 -1.77 -14.74
C ASP A 96 -9.68 -2.24 -13.34
N HIS A 97 -8.38 -2.57 -13.17
CA HIS A 97 -7.81 -3.06 -11.93
C HIS A 97 -7.03 -1.96 -11.22
N PRO A 98 -7.67 -1.19 -10.33
CA PRO A 98 -6.95 -0.21 -9.53
C PRO A 98 -6.14 -0.94 -8.46
N GLY A 99 -5.02 -0.38 -8.04
CA GLY A 99 -4.17 -0.97 -7.01
C GLY A 99 -4.12 -0.17 -5.72
N GLY A 100 -3.16 -0.52 -4.84
CA GLY A 100 -2.81 0.24 -3.65
C GLY A 100 -2.38 1.66 -4.00
N MET A 101 -2.80 2.63 -3.19
CA MET A 101 -2.63 4.06 -3.47
C MET A 101 -2.05 4.81 -2.30
N GLN A 102 -1.49 5.99 -2.54
CA GLN A 102 -1.12 6.91 -1.47
C GLN A 102 -1.33 8.37 -1.87
N SER A 103 -1.58 9.22 -0.85
CA SER A 103 -1.67 10.67 -1.00
C SER A 103 -0.30 11.34 -0.84
N ASP A 104 -0.05 12.43 -1.62
CA ASP A 104 1.03 13.38 -1.38
C ASP A 104 0.59 14.58 -0.52
N GLY A 105 -0.64 14.53 0.04
CA GLY A 105 -1.28 15.61 0.78
C GLY A 105 -2.19 16.48 -0.09
N SER A 106 -2.01 16.52 -1.40
CA SER A 106 -2.81 17.29 -2.36
C SER A 106 -3.51 16.41 -3.40
N ARG A 107 -2.92 15.28 -3.72
CA ARG A 107 -3.39 14.31 -4.73
C ARG A 107 -3.40 12.91 -4.16
N LEU A 108 -4.25 12.05 -4.72
CA LEU A 108 -4.16 10.59 -4.60
C LEU A 108 -3.48 10.04 -5.85
N TRP A 109 -2.41 9.28 -5.64
CA TRP A 109 -1.69 8.56 -6.69
C TRP A 109 -2.20 7.13 -6.75
N ILE A 110 -2.79 6.75 -7.88
CA ILE A 110 -3.50 5.49 -8.06
C ILE A 110 -2.99 4.78 -9.32
N PRO A 111 -2.49 3.55 -9.24
CA PRO A 111 -2.20 2.74 -10.40
C PRO A 111 -3.50 2.10 -10.90
N LEU A 112 -3.69 2.06 -12.20
CA LEU A 112 -4.79 1.40 -12.90
C LEU A 112 -4.17 0.43 -13.89
N ALA A 113 -4.35 -0.88 -13.69
CA ALA A 113 -3.66 -1.92 -14.42
C ALA A 113 -4.61 -2.83 -15.23
N GLU A 114 -4.07 -3.52 -16.21
CA GLU A 114 -4.69 -4.72 -16.78
C GLU A 114 -4.64 -5.86 -15.75
N SER A 115 -5.69 -6.67 -15.64
CA SER A 115 -5.75 -7.80 -14.70
C SER A 115 -4.94 -9.01 -15.19
N LYS A 116 -3.68 -8.80 -15.53
CA LYS A 116 -2.75 -9.86 -15.96
C LYS A 116 -1.31 -9.53 -15.58
N ARG A 117 -0.50 -10.56 -15.33
CA ARG A 117 0.94 -10.42 -15.15
C ARG A 117 1.58 -9.82 -16.41
N ASN A 118 2.55 -8.93 -16.25
CA ASN A 118 3.17 -8.19 -17.37
C ASN A 118 2.17 -7.39 -18.24
N GLY A 119 1.03 -7.03 -17.68
CA GLY A 119 0.07 -6.14 -18.32
C GLY A 119 0.57 -4.69 -18.36
N ARG A 120 -0.24 -3.81 -18.94
CA ARG A 120 0.01 -2.36 -18.90
C ARG A 120 -0.62 -1.75 -17.66
N SER A 121 -0.09 -0.62 -17.24
CA SER A 121 -0.69 0.24 -16.21
C SER A 121 -0.61 1.70 -16.61
N ILE A 122 -1.48 2.50 -16.02
CA ILE A 122 -1.37 3.97 -15.96
C ILE A 122 -1.36 4.34 -14.48
N VAL A 123 -0.33 5.07 -14.04
CA VAL A 123 -0.35 5.72 -12.73
C VAL A 123 -1.00 7.08 -12.90
N ARG A 124 -2.06 7.36 -12.15
CA ARG A 124 -2.81 8.62 -12.21
C ARG A 124 -2.81 9.36 -10.89
N ALA A 125 -2.76 10.69 -10.97
CA ALA A 125 -2.92 11.60 -9.85
C ALA A 125 -4.29 12.28 -9.94
N PHE A 126 -5.04 12.25 -8.83
CA PHE A 126 -6.34 12.90 -8.70
C PHE A 126 -6.26 13.94 -7.58
N LYS A 127 -6.58 15.20 -7.85
CA LYS A 127 -6.59 16.25 -6.81
C LYS A 127 -7.66 15.95 -5.77
N LEU A 128 -7.28 16.01 -4.50
CA LEU A 128 -8.23 15.87 -3.39
C LEU A 128 -9.32 16.95 -3.41
N ALA A 129 -8.97 18.18 -3.87
CA ALA A 129 -9.91 19.28 -4.01
C ALA A 129 -11.01 19.03 -5.05
N ASP A 130 -10.75 18.17 -6.06
CA ASP A 130 -11.71 17.87 -7.13
C ASP A 130 -12.68 16.74 -6.74
N LEU A 131 -12.51 16.12 -5.56
CA LEU A 131 -13.36 15.05 -5.04
C LEU A 131 -14.68 15.62 -4.50
N VAL A 132 -15.51 16.09 -5.40
CA VAL A 132 -16.88 16.53 -5.10
C VAL A 132 -17.84 15.36 -5.34
N ALA A 133 -18.83 15.17 -4.47
CA ALA A 133 -19.74 14.02 -4.50
C ALA A 133 -20.35 13.75 -5.88
N GLY A 134 -20.21 12.51 -6.34
CA GLY A 134 -20.83 11.97 -7.55
C GLY A 134 -20.05 12.26 -8.85
N GLY A 135 -20.22 11.38 -9.82
CA GLY A 135 -19.77 11.59 -11.19
C GLY A 135 -18.44 10.93 -11.54
N ARG A 136 -17.87 11.37 -12.67
CA ARG A 136 -16.61 10.90 -13.22
C ARG A 136 -15.49 11.84 -12.80
N LEU A 137 -14.45 11.27 -12.24
CA LEU A 137 -13.28 12.02 -11.80
C LEU A 137 -12.24 12.10 -12.94
N LYS A 138 -11.75 13.31 -13.22
CA LYS A 138 -10.67 13.53 -14.20
C LYS A 138 -9.32 13.52 -13.48
N ALA A 139 -8.37 12.77 -14.02
CA ALA A 139 -7.00 12.82 -13.51
C ALA A 139 -6.34 14.17 -13.86
N ASP A 140 -5.61 14.74 -12.90
CA ASP A 140 -4.79 15.93 -13.08
C ASP A 140 -3.51 15.63 -13.88
N PHE A 141 -2.96 14.44 -13.64
CA PHE A 141 -1.74 13.96 -14.28
C PHE A 141 -1.78 12.43 -14.41
N GLY A 142 -0.93 11.87 -15.29
CA GLY A 142 -0.71 10.43 -15.39
C GLY A 142 0.36 10.05 -16.38
N PHE A 143 0.93 8.85 -16.21
CA PHE A 143 1.93 8.27 -17.09
C PHE A 143 1.72 6.76 -17.22
N SER A 144 2.13 6.20 -18.37
CA SER A 144 1.98 4.78 -18.69
C SER A 144 3.20 3.97 -18.25
N VAL A 145 2.96 2.73 -17.83
CA VAL A 145 3.98 1.75 -17.46
C VAL A 145 3.72 0.45 -18.19
N GLN A 146 4.75 -0.14 -18.82
CA GLN A 146 4.66 -1.42 -19.52
C GLN A 146 4.86 -2.60 -18.55
N ASP A 147 4.12 -2.57 -17.44
CA ASP A 147 4.05 -3.63 -16.46
C ASP A 147 2.76 -3.47 -15.64
N HIS A 148 2.34 -4.55 -14.95
CA HIS A 148 1.24 -4.48 -14.00
C HIS A 148 1.73 -3.84 -12.69
N ILE A 149 1.27 -2.65 -12.37
CA ILE A 149 1.56 -1.98 -11.10
C ILE A 149 0.42 -2.21 -10.14
N GLY A 150 0.67 -3.03 -9.12
CA GLY A 150 -0.33 -3.40 -8.11
C GLY A 150 -0.48 -2.40 -6.97
N ALA A 151 0.55 -1.60 -6.69
CA ALA A 151 0.50 -0.60 -5.63
C ALA A 151 1.48 0.55 -5.88
N VAL A 152 1.13 1.76 -5.41
CA VAL A 152 2.00 2.95 -5.45
C VAL A 152 2.13 3.54 -4.04
N ALA A 153 3.38 3.82 -3.62
CA ALA A 153 3.69 4.62 -2.43
C ALA A 153 4.34 5.94 -2.82
N VAL A 154 4.18 6.96 -1.98
CA VAL A 154 4.57 8.34 -2.26
C VAL A 154 5.54 8.87 -1.20
N ALA A 155 6.80 9.08 -1.57
CA ALA A 155 7.78 9.83 -0.77
C ALA A 155 7.68 11.32 -1.16
N ALA A 156 6.73 12.02 -0.54
CA ALA A 156 6.35 13.38 -0.94
C ALA A 156 7.49 14.39 -0.79
N ASP A 157 8.26 14.29 0.29
CA ASP A 157 9.44 15.11 0.58
C ASP A 157 10.56 14.96 -0.47
N ARG A 158 10.66 13.81 -1.09
CA ARG A 158 11.62 13.49 -2.16
C ARG A 158 11.03 13.65 -3.56
N GLN A 159 9.74 13.89 -3.69
CA GLN A 159 8.99 13.89 -4.95
C GLN A 159 9.18 12.60 -5.75
N LEU A 160 9.17 11.45 -5.05
CA LEU A 160 9.32 10.13 -5.64
C LEU A 160 8.08 9.27 -5.45
N LEU A 161 7.79 8.49 -6.48
CA LEU A 161 6.77 7.45 -6.50
C LEU A 161 7.44 6.09 -6.56
N PHE A 162 6.92 5.14 -5.80
CA PHE A 162 7.39 3.75 -5.77
C PHE A 162 6.26 2.86 -6.24
N GLY A 163 6.47 2.11 -7.32
CA GLY A 163 5.49 1.17 -7.86
C GLY A 163 5.93 -0.27 -7.68
N ALA A 164 5.09 -1.10 -7.04
CA ALA A 164 5.30 -2.53 -6.95
C ALA A 164 4.58 -3.24 -8.09
N SER A 165 5.31 -4.07 -8.87
CA SER A 165 4.70 -4.89 -9.91
C SER A 165 4.02 -6.13 -9.35
N TRP A 166 3.39 -6.93 -10.21
CA TRP A 166 2.76 -8.20 -9.85
C TRP A 166 3.72 -9.08 -9.03
N ASP A 167 3.25 -9.59 -7.88
CA ASP A 167 4.05 -10.36 -6.91
C ASP A 167 5.33 -9.64 -6.45
N THR A 168 5.45 -8.32 -6.67
CA THR A 168 6.62 -7.49 -6.39
C THR A 168 7.89 -8.03 -7.08
N GLU A 169 7.78 -8.50 -8.30
CA GLU A 169 8.92 -8.96 -9.09
C GLU A 169 9.88 -7.81 -9.45
N ARG A 170 9.32 -6.61 -9.54
CA ARG A 170 10.03 -5.34 -9.77
C ARG A 170 9.48 -4.27 -8.86
N VAL A 171 10.34 -3.35 -8.46
CA VAL A 171 9.95 -2.09 -7.85
C VAL A 171 10.51 -0.97 -8.69
N TYR A 172 9.62 -0.16 -9.21
CA TYR A 172 9.96 1.02 -9.99
C TYR A 172 9.98 2.24 -9.09
N VAL A 173 10.91 3.14 -9.33
CA VAL A 173 10.98 4.46 -8.67
C VAL A 173 10.92 5.52 -9.76
N TRP A 174 9.92 6.38 -9.70
CA TRP A 174 9.74 7.51 -10.63
C TRP A 174 9.77 8.83 -9.85
N ASP A 175 10.09 9.93 -10.54
CA ASP A 175 9.74 11.25 -10.03
C ASP A 175 8.25 11.57 -10.26
N PHE A 176 7.78 12.71 -9.74
CA PHE A 176 6.38 13.14 -9.90
C PHE A 176 6.01 13.51 -11.34
N GLN A 177 6.97 13.58 -12.27
CA GLN A 177 6.77 13.72 -13.70
C GLN A 177 6.70 12.37 -14.43
N GLY A 178 6.76 11.24 -13.70
CA GLY A 178 6.71 9.90 -14.27
C GLY A 178 8.01 9.45 -14.92
N ARG A 179 9.12 10.17 -14.76
CA ARG A 179 10.43 9.77 -15.30
C ARG A 179 11.04 8.71 -14.40
N LEU A 180 11.39 7.58 -14.99
CA LEU A 180 12.00 6.46 -14.27
C LEU A 180 13.38 6.85 -13.74
N GLN A 181 13.57 6.71 -12.44
CA GLN A 181 14.82 6.99 -11.73
C GLN A 181 15.58 5.68 -11.44
N ARG A 182 14.87 4.63 -11.07
CA ARG A 182 15.48 3.34 -10.70
C ARG A 182 14.47 2.20 -10.84
N THR A 183 15.00 0.99 -11.09
CA THR A 183 14.24 -0.26 -10.98
C THR A 183 15.01 -1.22 -10.06
N LEU A 184 14.37 -1.73 -9.02
CA LEU A 184 14.91 -2.77 -8.15
C LEU A 184 14.35 -4.13 -8.60
N THR A 185 15.23 -5.13 -8.70
CA THR A 185 14.87 -6.49 -9.13
C THR A 185 15.66 -7.53 -8.35
N GLY A 186 15.35 -8.79 -8.56
CA GLY A 186 16.22 -9.93 -8.21
C GLY A 186 16.80 -9.88 -6.80
N ALA A 187 18.14 -9.77 -6.71
CA ALA A 187 18.88 -9.79 -5.46
C ALA A 187 18.54 -8.61 -4.52
N GLU A 188 18.27 -7.43 -5.08
CA GLU A 188 17.94 -6.23 -4.30
C GLU A 188 16.61 -6.40 -3.55
N LEU A 189 15.59 -6.97 -4.21
CA LEU A 189 14.29 -7.26 -3.58
C LEU A 189 14.40 -8.42 -2.60
N LYS A 190 15.18 -9.46 -2.92
CA LYS A 190 15.46 -10.57 -2.01
C LYS A 190 16.09 -10.08 -0.70
N ALA A 191 17.08 -9.20 -0.77
CA ALA A 191 17.70 -8.61 0.42
C ALA A 191 16.68 -7.87 1.30
N ARG A 192 15.66 -7.25 0.68
CA ARG A 192 14.55 -6.55 1.35
C ARG A 192 13.43 -7.48 1.83
N GLY A 193 13.49 -8.79 1.51
CA GLY A 193 12.42 -9.74 1.84
C GLY A 193 11.15 -9.53 1.03
N LEU A 194 11.28 -8.85 -0.11
CA LEU A 194 10.20 -8.56 -1.06
C LEU A 194 10.31 -9.47 -2.30
N GLY A 195 9.17 -9.59 -2.98
CA GLY A 195 9.06 -10.31 -4.23
C GLY A 195 8.97 -11.82 -4.06
N VAL A 196 8.01 -12.39 -4.76
CA VAL A 196 7.82 -13.85 -4.86
C VAL A 196 8.30 -14.24 -6.24
N GLY A 197 9.31 -15.11 -6.33
CA GLY A 197 9.79 -15.62 -7.62
C GLY A 197 8.69 -16.43 -8.30
N ALA A 198 8.58 -16.32 -9.61
CA ALA A 198 7.71 -17.19 -10.41
C ALA A 198 8.26 -18.62 -10.47
N GLY A 199 7.36 -19.62 -10.40
CA GLY A 199 7.70 -21.03 -10.56
C GLY A 199 8.00 -21.80 -9.27
N PRO A 200 8.25 -23.12 -9.38
CA PRO A 200 8.42 -24.04 -8.23
C PRO A 200 9.67 -23.71 -7.38
N GLU A 201 10.67 -23.04 -7.93
CA GLU A 201 11.84 -22.55 -7.22
C GLU A 201 11.66 -21.13 -6.67
N GLY A 202 10.41 -20.69 -6.54
CA GLY A 202 10.04 -19.37 -6.11
C GLY A 202 10.80 -18.90 -4.86
N ARG A 203 11.19 -17.62 -4.83
CA ARG A 203 11.87 -17.03 -3.68
C ARG A 203 10.87 -16.78 -2.55
N PRO A 204 11.27 -17.05 -1.27
CA PRO A 204 10.45 -16.59 -0.16
C PRO A 204 10.46 -15.07 -0.11
N GLY A 205 9.29 -14.47 0.01
CA GLY A 205 9.18 -13.03 0.09
C GLY A 205 7.75 -12.57 0.25
N VAL A 206 7.58 -11.27 0.45
CA VAL A 206 6.27 -10.65 0.52
C VAL A 206 5.87 -10.10 -0.84
N ALA A 207 4.75 -10.60 -1.37
CA ALA A 207 4.05 -9.97 -2.48
C ALA A 207 3.28 -8.77 -1.92
N VAL A 208 3.76 -7.56 -2.19
CA VAL A 208 3.15 -6.32 -1.71
C VAL A 208 1.76 -6.14 -2.32
N GLN A 209 0.76 -5.95 -1.47
CA GLN A 209 -0.60 -5.62 -1.88
C GLN A 209 -0.86 -4.11 -1.75
N ASP A 210 -0.35 -3.51 -0.69
CA ASP A 210 -0.39 -2.07 -0.52
C ASP A 210 0.84 -1.59 0.28
N TRP A 211 1.26 -0.33 0.09
CA TRP A 211 2.37 0.27 0.81
C TRP A 211 2.22 1.77 0.98
N LYS A 212 2.89 2.33 2.01
CA LYS A 212 2.78 3.73 2.39
C LYS A 212 4.11 4.26 2.87
N PHE A 213 4.47 5.47 2.46
CA PHE A 213 5.44 6.25 3.19
C PHE A 213 4.78 6.99 4.34
N VAL A 214 5.40 6.94 5.53
CA VAL A 214 5.04 7.73 6.71
C VAL A 214 6.33 8.39 7.20
N GLY A 215 6.49 9.65 6.89
CA GLY A 215 7.79 10.31 6.98
C GLY A 215 8.84 9.58 6.12
N GLU A 216 10.00 9.29 6.67
CA GLU A 216 11.08 8.59 5.96
C GLU A 216 10.92 7.06 5.90
N ARG A 217 9.87 6.50 6.51
CA ARG A 217 9.65 5.05 6.60
C ARG A 217 8.69 4.57 5.53
N LEU A 218 9.08 3.52 4.83
CA LEU A 218 8.21 2.80 3.91
C LEU A 218 7.61 1.59 4.62
N PHE A 219 6.28 1.55 4.73
CA PHE A 219 5.51 0.41 5.20
C PHE A 219 4.98 -0.36 3.99
N ALA A 220 5.20 -1.66 3.95
CA ALA A 220 4.71 -2.57 2.92
C ALA A 220 3.89 -3.68 3.58
N SER A 221 2.66 -3.86 3.16
CA SER A 221 1.81 -4.98 3.57
C SER A 221 1.62 -5.96 2.42
N GLY A 222 1.53 -7.24 2.74
CA GLY A 222 1.33 -8.24 1.71
C GLY A 222 1.33 -9.66 2.22
N LEU A 223 1.28 -10.56 1.26
CA LEU A 223 1.18 -11.99 1.47
C LEU A 223 2.56 -12.63 1.34
N PHE A 224 3.01 -13.25 2.43
CA PHE A 224 4.26 -14.00 2.41
C PHE A 224 4.01 -15.40 1.86
N ARG A 225 4.87 -15.83 0.95
CA ARG A 225 4.93 -17.20 0.44
C ARG A 225 6.26 -17.85 0.82
N ALA A 226 6.19 -19.03 1.40
CA ALA A 226 7.37 -19.86 1.69
C ALA A 226 7.80 -20.62 0.43
N PRO A 227 9.10 -20.95 0.27
CA PRO A 227 9.58 -21.76 -0.83
C PRO A 227 8.93 -23.14 -0.80
N GLY A 228 8.63 -23.72 -1.97
CA GLY A 228 8.15 -25.10 -2.11
C GLY A 228 6.72 -25.37 -1.63
N SER A 229 5.99 -24.35 -1.17
CA SER A 229 4.56 -24.53 -0.93
C SER A 229 3.79 -24.32 -2.22
N GLU A 230 3.27 -25.37 -2.82
CA GLU A 230 2.21 -25.29 -3.83
C GLU A 230 0.94 -24.62 -3.26
N ALA A 231 0.83 -24.64 -1.96
CA ALA A 231 -0.29 -24.09 -1.23
C ALA A 231 -0.07 -22.60 -0.91
N VAL A 232 -0.79 -21.80 -1.65
CA VAL A 232 -1.53 -20.66 -1.10
C VAL A 232 -0.95 -20.10 0.19
N THR A 233 -0.35 -18.90 0.05
CA THR A 233 -0.24 -17.89 1.07
C THR A 233 -0.28 -18.36 2.50
N THR A 234 0.85 -18.40 3.11
CA THR A 234 0.94 -18.88 4.48
C THR A 234 0.68 -17.79 5.52
N GLU A 235 1.01 -16.53 5.23
CA GLU A 235 0.94 -15.46 6.24
C GLU A 235 0.70 -14.08 5.65
N SER A 236 -0.01 -13.24 6.40
CA SER A 236 -0.03 -11.79 6.21
C SER A 236 1.14 -11.17 6.93
N ARG A 237 1.87 -10.31 6.26
CA ARG A 237 3.00 -9.59 6.86
C ARG A 237 2.94 -8.10 6.59
N ILE A 238 3.47 -7.34 7.53
CA ILE A 238 3.88 -5.96 7.32
C ILE A 238 5.40 -5.89 7.48
N ILE A 239 6.03 -5.17 6.57
CA ILE A 239 7.46 -4.87 6.63
C ILE A 239 7.58 -3.36 6.59
N TRP A 240 8.43 -2.78 7.43
CA TRP A 240 8.79 -1.38 7.25
C TRP A 240 10.29 -1.21 7.12
N PHE A 241 10.64 -0.19 6.37
CA PHE A 241 12.00 0.12 6.00
C PHE A 241 12.35 1.54 6.39
N THR A 242 13.61 1.74 6.80
CA THR A 242 14.27 3.03 6.81
C THR A 242 15.39 2.98 5.78
N GLY A 243 15.58 4.04 4.97
CA GLY A 243 16.57 4.07 3.91
C GLY A 243 16.31 3.03 2.80
N PHE A 244 15.07 2.85 2.36
CA PHE A 244 14.67 1.76 1.45
C PHE A 244 15.55 1.67 0.18
N LEU A 245 16.04 2.79 -0.36
CA LEU A 245 16.89 2.81 -1.54
C LEU A 245 18.39 2.66 -1.22
N GLU A 246 18.75 2.80 0.05
CA GLU A 246 20.15 2.80 0.48
C GLU A 246 20.71 1.37 0.60
N PRO A 247 22.03 1.18 0.45
CA PRO A 247 22.65 -0.13 0.63
C PRO A 247 22.55 -0.68 2.07
N ASP A 248 22.55 0.21 3.06
CA ASP A 248 22.51 -0.06 4.49
C ASP A 248 21.09 0.09 5.08
N PHE A 249 20.06 -0.06 4.23
CA PHE A 249 18.67 0.00 4.67
C PHE A 249 18.41 -0.91 5.88
N GLN A 250 17.56 -0.46 6.76
CA GLN A 250 17.07 -1.27 7.87
C GLN A 250 15.66 -1.75 7.61
N ARG A 251 15.33 -2.96 8.05
CA ARG A 251 14.01 -3.53 7.91
C ARG A 251 13.56 -4.24 9.17
N TRP A 252 12.26 -4.17 9.43
CA TRP A 252 11.56 -4.92 10.47
C TRP A 252 10.36 -5.61 9.86
N THR A 253 10.07 -6.82 10.33
CA THR A 253 8.97 -7.62 9.81
C THR A 253 8.10 -8.09 10.97
N VAL A 254 6.79 -7.97 10.79
CA VAL A 254 5.79 -8.46 11.73
C VAL A 254 4.82 -9.36 10.97
N THR A 255 4.62 -10.57 11.50
CA THR A 255 3.52 -11.45 11.06
C THR A 255 2.23 -10.96 11.72
N LEU A 256 1.20 -10.76 10.90
CA LEU A 256 -0.08 -10.27 11.35
C LEU A 256 -0.97 -11.43 11.83
N PRO A 257 -1.81 -11.22 12.85
CA PRO A 257 -2.78 -12.20 13.29
C PRO A 257 -3.83 -12.48 12.21
N ARG A 258 -4.56 -13.58 12.39
CA ARG A 258 -5.66 -13.99 11.49
C ARG A 258 -6.99 -13.97 12.24
N PRO A 259 -7.58 -12.81 12.51
CA PRO A 259 -8.87 -12.76 13.19
C PRO A 259 -9.92 -13.50 12.37
N LYS A 260 -10.56 -14.49 12.98
CA LYS A 260 -11.57 -15.36 12.31
C LYS A 260 -11.05 -16.00 11.00
N GLY A 261 -9.75 -16.29 10.92
CA GLY A 261 -9.12 -16.87 9.73
C GLY A 261 -8.81 -15.88 8.58
N ILE A 262 -9.09 -14.59 8.76
CA ILE A 262 -8.93 -13.55 7.73
C ILE A 262 -7.47 -13.15 7.58
N MET A 263 -7.01 -13.08 6.35
CA MET A 263 -5.67 -12.62 5.97
C MET A 263 -5.68 -11.09 5.87
N LEU A 264 -5.19 -10.38 6.89
CA LEU A 264 -5.30 -8.90 6.98
C LEU A 264 -4.62 -8.15 5.84
N ALA A 265 -3.43 -8.59 5.41
CA ALA A 265 -2.67 -7.91 4.36
C ALA A 265 -3.02 -8.43 2.94
N ARG A 266 -4.25 -8.88 2.72
CA ARG A 266 -4.70 -9.40 1.43
C ARG A 266 -4.91 -8.28 0.41
N GLU A 267 -5.36 -7.11 0.87
CA GLU A 267 -5.74 -5.97 0.05
C GLU A 267 -5.19 -4.66 0.68
N GLY A 268 -6.01 -3.61 0.73
CA GLY A 268 -5.63 -2.26 1.11
C GLY A 268 -5.14 -2.07 2.55
N MET A 269 -4.18 -1.18 2.71
CA MET A 269 -3.61 -0.76 3.99
C MET A 269 -3.57 0.76 4.10
N ALA A 270 -3.86 1.30 5.29
CA ALA A 270 -3.61 2.69 5.66
C ALA A 270 -2.83 2.77 6.98
N VAL A 271 -2.03 3.81 7.14
CA VAL A 271 -1.27 4.04 8.38
C VAL A 271 -1.66 5.39 8.96
N SER A 272 -2.15 5.40 10.20
CA SER A 272 -2.49 6.64 10.92
C SER A 272 -2.40 6.45 12.43
N ASP A 273 -2.04 7.51 13.14
CA ASP A 273 -2.03 7.56 14.61
C ASP A 273 -1.32 6.36 15.28
N GLY A 274 -0.22 5.91 14.68
CA GLY A 274 0.55 4.76 15.18
C GLY A 274 -0.14 3.40 15.01
N LYS A 275 -1.26 3.35 14.30
CA LYS A 275 -1.99 2.12 13.96
C LYS A 275 -1.97 1.87 12.45
N VAL A 276 -2.13 0.61 12.08
CA VAL A 276 -2.27 0.19 10.69
C VAL A 276 -3.68 -0.35 10.49
N GLY A 277 -4.42 0.27 9.58
CA GLY A 277 -5.73 -0.18 9.14
C GLY A 277 -5.60 -1.12 7.94
N PHE A 278 -6.41 -2.18 7.89
CA PHE A 278 -6.47 -3.15 6.80
C PHE A 278 -7.90 -3.32 6.32
N LEU A 279 -8.08 -3.37 5.01
CA LEU A 279 -9.35 -3.66 4.37
C LEU A 279 -9.21 -4.93 3.51
N PRO A 280 -9.23 -6.14 4.14
CA PRO A 280 -8.87 -7.39 3.48
C PRO A 280 -9.99 -8.04 2.68
N GLU A 281 -11.21 -7.51 2.73
CA GLU A 281 -12.41 -8.12 2.18
C GLU A 281 -13.17 -7.14 1.29
N ASP A 282 -13.98 -7.70 0.38
CA ASP A 282 -14.85 -6.94 -0.51
C ASP A 282 -15.87 -6.08 0.24
N LEU A 283 -16.02 -4.84 -0.18
CA LEU A 283 -17.12 -3.97 0.25
C LEU A 283 -18.43 -4.34 -0.47
N GLY A 284 -19.55 -4.17 0.26
CA GLY A 284 -20.86 -4.65 -0.18
C GLY A 284 -21.14 -6.10 0.25
N GLY A 285 -20.16 -6.75 0.89
CA GLY A 285 -20.27 -8.04 1.54
C GLY A 285 -20.13 -7.92 3.05
N SER A 286 -18.90 -8.02 3.57
CA SER A 286 -18.63 -7.96 5.01
C SER A 286 -18.54 -6.55 5.58
N ASN A 287 -18.13 -5.57 4.79
CA ASN A 287 -17.90 -4.17 5.20
C ASN A 287 -17.10 -4.04 6.50
N ARG A 288 -16.00 -4.79 6.60
CA ARG A 288 -15.14 -4.82 7.79
C ARG A 288 -13.76 -4.29 7.46
N MET A 289 -13.26 -3.45 8.33
CA MET A 289 -11.89 -3.02 8.40
C MET A 289 -11.29 -3.49 9.72
N PHE A 290 -10.01 -3.76 9.74
CA PHE A 290 -9.28 -4.15 10.94
C PHE A 290 -8.18 -3.14 11.22
N ARG A 291 -8.01 -2.77 12.48
CA ARG A 291 -6.95 -1.87 12.91
C ARG A 291 -6.03 -2.60 13.88
N VAL A 292 -4.73 -2.50 13.63
CA VAL A 292 -3.69 -3.20 14.41
C VAL A 292 -2.70 -2.18 14.94
N SER A 293 -2.39 -2.25 16.23
CA SER A 293 -1.26 -1.52 16.81
C SER A 293 0.02 -2.29 16.50
N VAL A 294 0.85 -1.76 15.61
CA VAL A 294 2.11 -2.38 15.24
C VAL A 294 3.22 -1.77 16.09
N PRO A 295 4.03 -2.57 16.80
CA PRO A 295 5.14 -2.04 17.59
C PRO A 295 6.09 -1.27 16.69
N GLY A 296 6.47 -0.08 17.11
CA GLY A 296 7.52 0.68 16.44
C GLY A 296 8.84 -0.10 16.41
N PRO A 297 9.78 0.25 15.52
CA PRO A 297 11.12 -0.31 15.58
C PRO A 297 11.70 -0.07 16.96
N PRO A 298 12.50 -1.01 17.51
CA PRO A 298 13.20 -0.79 18.77
C PRO A 298 13.95 0.54 18.67
N ALA A 299 13.90 1.33 19.74
CA ALA A 299 14.66 2.57 19.81
C ALA A 299 16.12 2.23 19.51
N THR A 300 16.63 2.65 18.36
CA THR A 300 18.06 2.56 18.08
C THR A 300 18.75 3.36 19.16
N ARG A 301 19.59 2.72 19.98
CA ARG A 301 20.52 3.45 20.84
C ARG A 301 21.32 4.36 19.94
N CYS A 302 20.98 5.64 19.90
CA CYS A 302 21.69 6.66 19.14
C CYS A 302 23.12 6.77 19.67
N GLY A 303 24.04 6.06 18.99
CA GLY A 303 25.46 6.32 19.06
C GLY A 303 25.92 7.10 17.83
N ARG A 304 25.29 8.24 17.55
CA ARG A 304 25.81 9.38 16.78
C ARG A 304 24.73 10.46 16.73
N ALA A 305 25.09 11.64 17.18
CA ALA A 305 24.23 12.81 17.11
C ALA A 305 23.75 13.02 15.67
N ALA A 306 22.46 12.85 15.45
CA ALA A 306 21.80 13.26 14.22
C ALA A 306 21.95 14.77 14.09
N ARG A 307 22.41 15.26 12.94
CA ARG A 307 22.42 16.69 12.64
C ARG A 307 20.97 17.21 12.68
N PRO A 308 20.70 18.33 13.34
CA PRO A 308 19.36 18.89 13.41
C PRO A 308 19.04 19.63 12.11
N HIS A 309 18.39 18.94 11.17
CA HIS A 309 17.71 19.58 10.05
C HIS A 309 16.40 18.83 9.80
N SER A 310 15.41 19.13 10.63
CA SER A 310 14.01 18.98 10.28
C SER A 310 13.29 20.23 10.71
N PRO A 311 12.64 20.98 9.82
CA PRO A 311 11.76 22.05 10.22
C PRO A 311 10.57 21.44 10.99
N PRO A 312 9.99 22.19 11.95
CA PRO A 312 8.86 21.70 12.73
C PRO A 312 7.66 21.43 11.81
N LEU A 313 6.92 20.34 12.12
CA LEU A 313 5.60 20.10 11.55
C LEU A 313 4.74 21.35 11.78
N ILE A 314 4.43 22.08 10.72
CA ILE A 314 3.45 23.15 10.76
C ILE A 314 2.08 22.48 10.74
N ILE A 315 1.46 22.36 11.92
CA ILE A 315 0.04 22.03 12.04
C ILE A 315 -0.71 23.31 11.59
N TYR A 316 -1.31 23.26 10.41
CA TYR A 316 -2.26 24.29 10.01
C TYR A 316 -3.54 24.13 10.82
N GLU A 317 -3.68 24.89 11.90
CA GLU A 317 -4.98 25.20 12.49
C GLU A 317 -5.74 26.07 11.50
N ILE A 318 -6.74 25.50 10.84
CA ILE A 318 -7.71 26.27 10.07
C ILE A 318 -8.66 26.92 11.07
N ILE A 319 -8.40 28.17 11.41
CA ILE A 319 -9.35 29.02 12.15
C ILE A 319 -10.52 29.30 11.19
N ALA A 320 -11.65 28.66 11.45
CA ALA A 320 -12.91 28.98 10.78
C ALA A 320 -13.32 30.42 11.20
N GLN A 321 -13.15 31.38 10.33
CA GLN A 321 -13.79 32.68 10.47
C GLN A 321 -15.24 32.56 10.03
N THR A 322 -16.14 32.64 10.98
CA THR A 322 -17.59 32.81 10.76
C THR A 322 -17.82 34.24 10.24
N PRO A 323 -18.50 34.44 9.10
CA PRO A 323 -18.93 35.77 8.69
C PRO A 323 -20.11 36.23 9.55
N ARG A 324 -20.06 37.50 9.95
CA ARG A 324 -21.18 38.22 10.57
C ARG A 324 -22.19 38.65 9.51
#